data_8fd77ab62d19b52632bb7e26f2e72f1e
#
_entry.id   8fd77ab62d19b52632bb7e26f2e72f1e
#
_cell.length_a   1.000
_cell.length_b   1.000
_cell.length_c   1.000
_cell.angle_alpha   90.00
_cell.angle_beta   90.00
_cell.angle_gamma   90.00
#
_symmetry.space_group_name_H-M   'P 1'
#
loop_
_entity.id
_entity.type
_entity.pdbx_description
1 polymer ?
#
loop_
_entity_poly.entity_id
_entity_poly.type
_entity_poly.pdbx_seq_one_letter_code
_entity_poly.pdbx_strand_id
1 'polypeptide(L)'
;VGQALLIPTDEENFQKREVYVNGYAYPYIRNEVLTETLPYLTTLSVFSYGFTPSGNLIPPKTDDSRLLHEAWRQGVAPVLVLTPFDESGMFNNYLISEITHNMTAQQNLIDQMFLVMEEKGFAGIDLDFEYILPEDRVAYADFVANVRAQASPKGYFVSVALAPKTSANQKGLLYEGKDYKLLGAAADSVLLMTYEWGYTYGPPM
;
A
#
# COMPACT_ATOMS: atom_id res chain seq x y z
N VAL A 1 -16.53 -31.05 11.28
CA VAL A 1 -15.40 -31.72 11.92
C VAL A 1 -14.47 -30.59 12.38
N GLY A 2 -14.50 -30.29 13.71
CA GLY A 2 -13.67 -29.21 14.28
C GLY A 2 -12.20 -29.66 14.29
N GLN A 3 -11.32 -28.82 13.69
CA GLN A 3 -9.89 -28.93 13.93
C GLN A 3 -9.58 -28.29 15.28
N ALA A 4 -9.01 -29.08 16.20
CA ALA A 4 -8.47 -28.54 17.44
C ALA A 4 -7.07 -27.97 17.16
N LEU A 5 -6.88 -26.67 17.38
CA LEU A 5 -5.56 -26.04 17.38
C LEU A 5 -4.94 -26.23 18.78
N LEU A 6 -3.85 -26.99 18.88
CA LEU A 6 -3.09 -27.07 20.11
C LEU A 6 -2.18 -25.83 20.19
N ILE A 7 -2.50 -24.91 21.09
CA ILE A 7 -1.62 -23.78 21.39
C ILE A 7 -0.71 -24.24 22.54
N PRO A 8 0.62 -24.36 22.33
CA PRO A 8 1.53 -24.69 23.43
C PRO A 8 1.49 -23.56 24.46
N THR A 9 1.15 -23.88 25.70
CA THR A 9 1.13 -22.94 26.82
C THR A 9 2.32 -23.16 27.75
N ASP A 10 3.52 -23.27 27.23
CA ASP A 10 4.71 -23.23 28.05
C ASP A 10 4.97 -21.77 28.46
N GLU A 11 4.37 -21.35 29.55
CA GLU A 11 4.47 -19.98 30.09
C GLU A 11 5.91 -19.57 30.43
N GLU A 12 6.84 -20.51 30.63
CA GLU A 12 8.23 -20.25 31.04
C GLU A 12 9.14 -19.80 29.90
N ASN A 13 8.74 -19.91 28.61
CA ASN A 13 9.56 -19.53 27.46
C ASN A 13 8.84 -18.66 26.40
N PHE A 14 7.74 -18.02 26.77
CA PHE A 14 7.02 -17.17 25.83
C PHE A 14 7.73 -15.82 25.72
N GLN A 15 8.75 -15.72 24.87
CA GLN A 15 9.27 -14.41 24.45
C GLN A 15 8.20 -13.75 23.57
N LYS A 16 7.58 -12.68 24.08
CA LYS A 16 6.71 -11.83 23.27
C LYS A 16 7.50 -11.33 22.07
N ARG A 17 7.10 -11.76 20.88
CA ARG A 17 7.69 -11.28 19.63
C ARG A 17 7.03 -9.95 19.27
N GLU A 18 7.85 -8.95 19.02
CA GLU A 18 7.38 -7.70 18.42
C GLU A 18 6.85 -7.99 17.00
N VAL A 19 5.68 -7.47 16.69
CA VAL A 19 5.03 -7.60 15.38
C VAL A 19 4.70 -6.23 14.82
N TYR A 20 4.84 -6.09 13.52
CA TYR A 20 4.43 -4.91 12.78
C TYR A 20 2.99 -5.12 12.30
N VAL A 21 2.10 -4.18 12.63
CA VAL A 21 0.69 -4.26 12.26
C VAL A 21 0.31 -3.04 11.45
N ASN A 22 -0.12 -3.25 10.20
CA ASN A 22 -0.63 -2.20 9.33
C ASN A 22 -2.15 -2.33 9.16
N GLY A 23 -2.86 -1.19 9.22
CA GLY A 23 -4.27 -1.11 8.90
C GLY A 23 -4.52 -0.13 7.76
N TYR A 24 -5.46 -0.46 6.85
CA TYR A 24 -5.93 0.47 5.81
C TYR A 24 -7.22 1.14 6.26
N ALA A 25 -7.33 2.44 6.00
CA ALA A 25 -8.55 3.19 6.29
C ALA A 25 -8.86 4.24 5.22
N TYR A 26 -10.13 4.36 4.90
CA TYR A 26 -10.63 5.51 4.15
C TYR A 26 -10.78 6.74 5.05
N PRO A 27 -10.61 7.97 4.53
CA PRO A 27 -10.78 9.20 5.32
C PRO A 27 -12.17 9.36 5.97
N TYR A 28 -13.19 8.71 5.45
CA TYR A 28 -14.55 8.72 6.00
C TYR A 28 -14.83 7.62 7.04
N ILE A 29 -13.82 6.88 7.49
CA ILE A 29 -13.98 5.89 8.59
C ILE A 29 -14.62 6.53 9.83
N ARG A 30 -15.50 5.80 10.51
CA ARG A 30 -16.13 6.27 11.75
C ARG A 30 -15.12 6.43 12.87
N ASN A 31 -15.29 7.48 13.67
CA ASN A 31 -14.38 7.81 14.79
C ASN A 31 -14.21 6.67 15.78
N GLU A 32 -15.30 6.00 16.14
CA GLU A 32 -15.30 4.89 17.08
C GLU A 32 -14.38 3.78 16.59
N VAL A 33 -14.53 3.37 15.32
CA VAL A 33 -13.70 2.30 14.71
C VAL A 33 -12.23 2.72 14.67
N LEU A 34 -11.94 3.96 14.26
CA LEU A 34 -10.56 4.47 14.21
C LEU A 34 -9.93 4.45 15.61
N THR A 35 -10.61 5.02 16.59
CA THR A 35 -10.10 5.14 17.97
C THR A 35 -9.88 3.80 18.64
N GLU A 36 -10.78 2.83 18.41
CA GLU A 36 -10.68 1.48 18.96
C GLU A 36 -9.57 0.66 18.29
N THR A 37 -9.25 0.94 17.02
CA THR A 37 -8.28 0.15 16.23
C THR A 37 -6.85 0.66 16.34
N LEU A 38 -6.64 1.99 16.36
CA LEU A 38 -5.30 2.60 16.38
C LEU A 38 -4.35 2.03 17.45
N PRO A 39 -4.76 1.73 18.69
CA PRO A 39 -3.84 1.19 19.70
C PRO A 39 -3.19 -0.14 19.35
N TYR A 40 -3.70 -0.84 18.34
CA TYR A 40 -3.19 -2.13 17.89
C TYR A 40 -2.34 -2.03 16.60
N LEU A 41 -2.18 -0.83 16.05
CA LEU A 41 -1.46 -0.60 14.80
C LEU A 41 -0.07 -0.03 15.05
N THR A 42 0.86 -0.39 14.17
CA THR A 42 2.16 0.28 13.99
C THR A 42 2.05 1.38 12.95
N THR A 43 1.31 1.11 11.86
CA THR A 43 1.06 2.06 10.77
C THR A 43 -0.40 2.08 10.36
N LEU A 44 -0.82 3.23 9.83
CA LEU A 44 -2.13 3.45 9.23
C LEU A 44 -1.98 3.88 7.77
N SER A 45 -2.31 3.00 6.85
CA SER A 45 -2.33 3.29 5.40
C SER A 45 -3.60 4.04 5.03
N VAL A 46 -3.44 5.30 4.60
CA VAL A 46 -4.56 6.19 4.25
C VAL A 46 -4.94 6.00 2.79
N PHE A 47 -6.07 5.37 2.53
CA PHE A 47 -6.53 5.01 1.19
C PHE A 47 -7.44 6.09 0.60
N SER A 48 -7.14 6.72 -0.53
CA SER A 48 -5.90 6.69 -1.27
C SER A 48 -5.72 7.97 -2.09
N TYR A 49 -4.52 8.22 -2.49
CA TYR A 49 -4.16 9.24 -3.47
C TYR A 49 -4.13 8.61 -4.86
N GLY A 50 -4.57 9.37 -5.87
CA GLY A 50 -4.48 9.04 -7.29
C GLY A 50 -3.48 9.92 -8.02
N PHE A 51 -3.42 9.81 -9.35
CA PHE A 51 -2.57 10.68 -10.16
C PHE A 51 -3.06 10.79 -11.61
N THR A 52 -2.63 11.86 -12.30
CA THR A 52 -2.89 12.09 -13.73
C THR A 52 -1.79 11.48 -14.60
N PRO A 53 -2.00 11.33 -15.94
CA PRO A 53 -0.94 10.90 -16.86
C PRO A 53 0.31 11.78 -16.85
N SER A 54 0.17 13.07 -16.48
CA SER A 54 1.29 14.00 -16.34
C SER A 54 1.98 13.94 -14.97
N GLY A 55 1.56 13.03 -14.09
CA GLY A 55 2.12 12.86 -12.76
C GLY A 55 1.64 13.87 -11.72
N ASN A 56 0.50 14.54 -11.95
CA ASN A 56 -0.07 15.38 -10.90
C ASN A 56 -0.77 14.49 -9.87
N LEU A 57 -0.44 14.69 -8.61
CA LEU A 57 -1.04 13.96 -7.50
C LEU A 57 -2.50 14.40 -7.29
N ILE A 58 -3.40 13.45 -7.10
CA ILE A 58 -4.82 13.67 -6.82
C ILE A 58 -5.08 13.25 -5.37
N PRO A 59 -5.44 14.18 -4.47
CA PRO A 59 -5.74 13.83 -3.09
C PRO A 59 -7.08 13.08 -2.98
N PRO A 60 -7.33 12.37 -1.87
CA PRO A 60 -8.62 11.75 -1.61
C PRO A 60 -9.73 12.83 -1.56
N LYS A 61 -10.94 12.47 -2.01
CA LYS A 61 -12.10 13.39 -2.06
C LYS A 61 -12.52 13.89 -0.68
N THR A 62 -12.30 13.09 0.35
CA THR A 62 -12.56 13.44 1.76
C THR A 62 -11.22 13.81 2.40
N ASP A 63 -11.20 14.91 3.16
CA ASP A 63 -10.00 15.33 3.89
C ASP A 63 -9.50 14.25 4.85
N ASP A 64 -8.23 13.93 4.76
CA ASP A 64 -7.55 12.90 5.51
C ASP A 64 -6.86 13.41 6.79
N SER A 65 -6.82 14.71 7.01
CA SER A 65 -6.10 15.36 8.12
C SER A 65 -6.46 14.78 9.48
N ARG A 66 -7.74 14.43 9.68
CA ARG A 66 -8.22 13.80 10.91
C ARG A 66 -7.55 12.44 11.16
N LEU A 67 -7.41 11.61 10.14
CA LEU A 67 -6.76 10.29 10.26
C LEU A 67 -5.30 10.45 10.66
N LEU A 68 -4.59 11.36 10.01
CA LEU A 68 -3.18 11.61 10.29
C LEU A 68 -2.98 12.13 11.72
N HIS A 69 -3.79 13.11 12.12
CA HIS A 69 -3.73 13.64 13.48
C HIS A 69 -3.98 12.58 14.56
N GLU A 70 -5.04 11.77 14.41
CA GLU A 70 -5.37 10.73 15.38
C GLU A 70 -4.31 9.60 15.38
N ALA A 71 -3.77 9.22 14.22
CA ALA A 71 -2.70 8.24 14.14
C ALA A 71 -1.46 8.70 14.91
N TRP A 72 -0.95 9.90 14.63
CA TRP A 72 0.21 10.45 15.34
C TRP A 72 -0.04 10.63 16.84
N ARG A 73 -1.24 11.05 17.24
CA ARG A 73 -1.60 11.18 18.64
C ARG A 73 -1.52 9.86 19.42
N GLN A 74 -1.69 8.74 18.72
CA GLN A 74 -1.61 7.38 19.29
C GLN A 74 -0.23 6.72 19.04
N GLY A 75 0.73 7.42 18.44
CA GLY A 75 2.04 6.86 18.10
C GLY A 75 2.02 5.92 16.89
N VAL A 76 0.98 5.98 16.06
CA VAL A 76 0.82 5.20 14.83
C VAL A 76 1.30 6.04 13.64
N ALA A 77 2.21 5.50 12.82
CA ALA A 77 2.77 6.23 11.69
C ALA A 77 1.83 6.17 10.47
N PRO A 78 1.34 7.31 9.93
CA PRO A 78 0.49 7.29 8.74
C PRO A 78 1.30 7.07 7.47
N VAL A 79 0.72 6.32 6.54
CA VAL A 79 1.31 5.94 5.25
C VAL A 79 0.42 6.45 4.12
N LEU A 80 1.02 7.14 3.14
CA LEU A 80 0.34 7.56 1.93
C LEU A 80 0.18 6.36 1.01
N VAL A 81 -1.06 5.97 0.70
CA VAL A 81 -1.34 4.94 -0.31
C VAL A 81 -1.51 5.61 -1.66
N LEU A 82 -0.70 5.22 -2.63
CA LEU A 82 -0.82 5.65 -4.02
C LEU A 82 -1.45 4.53 -4.84
N THR A 83 -2.58 4.84 -5.49
CA THR A 83 -3.28 3.93 -6.40
C THR A 83 -3.40 4.57 -7.79
N PRO A 84 -3.49 3.79 -8.88
CA PRO A 84 -3.71 4.34 -10.21
C PRO A 84 -5.18 4.77 -10.41
N PHE A 85 -5.67 5.63 -9.52
CA PHE A 85 -6.98 6.27 -9.64
C PHE A 85 -6.85 7.57 -10.44
N ASP A 86 -7.70 7.71 -11.44
CA ASP A 86 -7.85 8.95 -12.19
C ASP A 86 -8.75 9.98 -11.46
N GLU A 87 -8.97 11.12 -12.08
CA GLU A 87 -9.81 12.21 -11.52
C GLU A 87 -11.27 11.79 -11.25
N SER A 88 -11.76 10.74 -11.92
CA SER A 88 -13.09 10.17 -11.65
C SER A 88 -13.10 9.31 -10.37
N GLY A 89 -11.93 8.89 -9.90
CA GLY A 89 -11.73 7.97 -8.80
C GLY A 89 -11.89 6.51 -9.21
N MET A 90 -11.70 6.22 -10.51
CA MET A 90 -11.73 4.88 -11.06
C MET A 90 -10.32 4.35 -11.31
N PHE A 91 -10.13 3.05 -11.13
CA PHE A 91 -8.90 2.37 -11.52
C PHE A 91 -8.65 2.53 -13.02
N ASN A 92 -7.46 2.98 -13.38
CA ASN A 92 -7.06 3.20 -14.77
C ASN A 92 -5.64 2.65 -15.03
N ASN A 93 -5.57 1.48 -15.66
CA ASN A 93 -4.29 0.80 -15.93
C ASN A 93 -3.39 1.58 -16.89
N TYR A 94 -3.96 2.42 -17.76
CA TYR A 94 -3.20 3.29 -18.64
C TYR A 94 -2.27 4.21 -17.86
N LEU A 95 -2.69 4.67 -16.68
CA LEU A 95 -1.84 5.49 -15.80
C LEU A 95 -0.57 4.77 -15.36
N ILE A 96 -0.62 3.44 -15.20
CA ILE A 96 0.54 2.64 -14.79
C ILE A 96 1.59 2.66 -15.91
N SER A 97 1.18 2.37 -17.14
CA SER A 97 2.08 2.43 -18.30
C SER A 97 2.65 3.83 -18.50
N GLU A 98 1.82 4.87 -18.43
CA GLU A 98 2.28 6.26 -18.55
C GLU A 98 3.31 6.62 -17.50
N ILE A 99 3.06 6.37 -16.23
CA ILE A 99 3.97 6.79 -15.15
C ILE A 99 5.27 5.98 -15.14
N THR A 100 5.23 4.72 -15.57
CA THR A 100 6.42 3.86 -15.59
C THR A 100 7.34 4.14 -16.78
N HIS A 101 6.81 4.67 -17.89
CA HIS A 101 7.59 4.95 -19.11
C HIS A 101 7.87 6.44 -19.34
N ASN A 102 7.22 7.35 -18.65
CA ASN A 102 7.42 8.78 -18.77
C ASN A 102 8.18 9.35 -17.56
N MET A 103 9.49 9.44 -17.67
CA MET A 103 10.37 9.90 -16.57
C MET A 103 10.03 11.31 -16.07
N THR A 104 9.52 12.19 -16.93
CA THR A 104 9.11 13.54 -16.50
C THR A 104 7.86 13.51 -15.64
N ALA A 105 6.85 12.77 -16.07
CA ALA A 105 5.62 12.56 -15.29
C ALA A 105 5.91 11.83 -13.98
N GLN A 106 6.77 10.81 -14.04
CA GLN A 106 7.22 10.06 -12.87
C GLN A 106 7.88 10.97 -11.82
N GLN A 107 8.83 11.81 -12.23
CA GLN A 107 9.50 12.72 -11.32
C GLN A 107 8.53 13.76 -10.75
N ASN A 108 7.63 14.30 -11.56
CA ASN A 108 6.59 15.21 -11.09
C ASN A 108 5.72 14.56 -10.00
N LEU A 109 5.32 13.30 -10.20
CA LEU A 109 4.53 12.56 -9.21
C LEU A 109 5.30 12.37 -7.89
N ILE A 110 6.56 11.96 -7.99
CA ILE A 110 7.43 11.75 -6.82
C ILE A 110 7.60 13.05 -6.03
N ASP A 111 7.87 14.16 -6.71
CA ASP A 111 8.06 15.47 -6.09
C ASP A 111 6.79 15.93 -5.36
N GLN A 112 5.62 15.75 -5.98
CA GLN A 112 4.33 16.12 -5.36
C GLN A 112 3.97 15.21 -4.18
N MET A 113 4.25 13.90 -4.27
CA MET A 113 4.09 13.01 -3.10
C MET A 113 4.93 13.50 -1.93
N PHE A 114 6.20 13.81 -2.14
CA PHE A 114 7.08 14.25 -1.05
C PHE A 114 6.64 15.60 -0.46
N LEU A 115 6.16 16.53 -1.27
CA LEU A 115 5.59 17.78 -0.76
C LEU A 115 4.40 17.53 0.17
N VAL A 116 3.46 16.69 -0.26
CA VAL A 116 2.29 16.34 0.55
C VAL A 116 2.68 15.55 1.81
N MET A 117 3.66 14.64 1.70
CA MET A 117 4.14 13.86 2.83
C MET A 117 4.80 14.73 3.89
N GLU A 118 5.60 15.69 3.48
CA GLU A 118 6.24 16.65 4.37
C GLU A 118 5.20 17.58 5.03
N GLU A 119 4.26 18.12 4.25
CA GLU A 119 3.21 19.01 4.75
C GLU A 119 2.27 18.32 5.74
N LYS A 120 1.86 17.09 5.44
CA LYS A 120 0.85 16.35 6.22
C LYS A 120 1.46 15.40 7.26
N GLY A 121 2.77 15.16 7.22
CA GLY A 121 3.45 14.30 8.18
C GLY A 121 3.27 12.81 7.92
N PHE A 122 3.28 12.35 6.67
CA PHE A 122 3.33 10.93 6.36
C PHE A 122 4.72 10.35 6.64
N ALA A 123 4.76 9.09 7.09
CA ALA A 123 5.99 8.39 7.43
C ALA A 123 6.51 7.47 6.31
N GLY A 124 5.67 7.15 5.34
CA GLY A 124 6.01 6.24 4.24
C GLY A 124 4.99 6.27 3.12
N ILE A 125 5.28 5.49 2.08
CA ILE A 125 4.48 5.33 0.87
C ILE A 125 4.14 3.86 0.72
N ASP A 126 2.89 3.56 0.36
CA ASP A 126 2.44 2.25 -0.07
C ASP A 126 1.95 2.32 -1.52
N LEU A 127 2.61 1.59 -2.41
CA LEU A 127 2.28 1.55 -3.83
C LEU A 127 1.30 0.40 -4.09
N ASP A 128 0.02 0.72 -4.24
CA ASP A 128 -1.05 -0.24 -4.47
C ASP A 128 -1.51 -0.22 -5.93
N PHE A 129 -0.65 -0.75 -6.81
CA PHE A 129 -0.91 -0.86 -8.25
C PHE A 129 -1.30 -2.30 -8.60
N GLU A 130 -2.56 -2.51 -8.98
CA GLU A 130 -3.07 -3.88 -9.14
C GLU A 130 -2.87 -4.43 -10.55
N TYR A 131 -3.54 -3.92 -11.53
CA TYR A 131 -3.66 -4.49 -12.88
C TYR A 131 -2.51 -4.08 -13.81
N ILE A 132 -1.28 -4.44 -13.45
CA ILE A 132 -0.08 -4.12 -14.21
C ILE A 132 0.01 -5.03 -15.43
N LEU A 133 0.23 -4.46 -16.61
CA LEU A 133 0.41 -5.23 -17.83
C LEU A 133 1.72 -6.02 -17.79
N PRO A 134 1.78 -7.21 -18.44
CA PRO A 134 3.00 -8.02 -18.46
C PRO A 134 4.22 -7.28 -19.03
N GLU A 135 4.02 -6.42 -20.01
CA GLU A 135 5.03 -5.56 -20.62
C GLU A 135 5.59 -4.50 -19.68
N ASP A 136 4.79 -4.03 -18.72
CA ASP A 136 5.19 -3.01 -17.73
C ASP A 136 5.89 -3.61 -16.50
N ARG A 137 6.00 -4.92 -16.41
CA ARG A 137 6.51 -5.67 -15.25
C ARG A 137 7.86 -5.18 -14.72
N VAL A 138 8.81 -4.92 -15.62
CA VAL A 138 10.14 -4.43 -15.25
C VAL A 138 10.10 -2.94 -14.98
N ALA A 139 9.45 -2.16 -15.84
CA ALA A 139 9.31 -0.72 -15.68
C ALA A 139 8.62 -0.33 -14.37
N TYR A 140 7.65 -1.13 -13.92
CA TYR A 140 7.02 -0.93 -12.61
C TYR A 140 8.00 -1.20 -11.44
N ALA A 141 8.80 -2.24 -11.52
CA ALA A 141 9.82 -2.49 -10.49
C ALA A 141 10.89 -1.39 -10.45
N ASP A 142 11.29 -0.86 -11.61
CA ASP A 142 12.20 0.27 -11.71
C ASP A 142 11.58 1.56 -11.13
N PHE A 143 10.27 1.78 -11.37
CA PHE A 143 9.53 2.87 -10.72
C PHE A 143 9.57 2.77 -9.19
N VAL A 144 9.26 1.60 -8.64
CA VAL A 144 9.31 1.34 -7.19
C VAL A 144 10.72 1.62 -6.64
N ALA A 145 11.76 1.13 -7.32
CA ALA A 145 13.15 1.35 -6.93
C ALA A 145 13.53 2.84 -6.96
N ASN A 146 13.05 3.59 -7.96
CA ASN A 146 13.28 5.03 -8.07
C ASN A 146 12.58 5.80 -6.93
N VAL A 147 11.32 5.47 -6.64
CA VAL A 147 10.60 6.05 -5.49
C VAL A 147 11.38 5.80 -4.20
N ARG A 148 11.79 4.56 -3.95
CA ARG A 148 12.55 4.19 -2.77
C ARG A 148 13.90 4.91 -2.67
N ALA A 149 14.64 5.00 -3.77
CA ALA A 149 15.95 5.66 -3.79
C ALA A 149 15.86 7.15 -3.39
N GLN A 150 14.74 7.81 -3.72
CA GLN A 150 14.50 9.20 -3.36
C GLN A 150 13.84 9.35 -1.98
N ALA A 151 13.03 8.37 -1.53
CA ALA A 151 12.34 8.35 -0.24
C ALA A 151 13.29 8.07 0.94
N SER A 152 14.22 7.10 0.77
CA SER A 152 15.10 6.63 1.83
C SER A 152 15.99 7.73 2.45
N PRO A 153 16.60 8.65 1.69
CA PRO A 153 17.39 9.76 2.26
C PRO A 153 16.54 10.76 3.07
N LYS A 154 15.22 10.77 2.86
CA LYS A 154 14.26 11.60 3.60
C LYS A 154 13.70 10.90 4.85
N GLY A 155 14.06 9.63 5.06
CA GLY A 155 13.59 8.81 6.17
C GLY A 155 12.22 8.16 5.93
N TYR A 156 11.70 8.19 4.71
CA TYR A 156 10.44 7.53 4.34
C TYR A 156 10.69 6.09 3.90
N PHE A 157 9.84 5.17 4.34
CA PHE A 157 9.84 3.81 3.81
C PHE A 157 8.88 3.65 2.64
N VAL A 158 9.12 2.62 1.82
CA VAL A 158 8.27 2.28 0.67
C VAL A 158 7.82 0.84 0.76
N SER A 159 6.51 0.62 0.74
CA SER A 159 5.88 -0.69 0.62
C SER A 159 5.16 -0.85 -0.72
N VAL A 160 4.91 -2.11 -1.08
CA VAL A 160 4.17 -2.48 -2.29
C VAL A 160 3.11 -3.51 -1.95
N ALA A 161 1.86 -3.26 -2.36
CA ALA A 161 0.77 -4.23 -2.25
C ALA A 161 0.76 -5.19 -3.44
N LEU A 162 0.69 -6.49 -3.17
CA LEU A 162 0.77 -7.54 -4.18
C LEU A 162 -0.36 -8.56 -4.03
N ALA A 163 -1.01 -8.90 -5.13
CA ALA A 163 -1.91 -10.04 -5.20
C ALA A 163 -1.13 -11.34 -4.92
N PRO A 164 -1.63 -12.27 -4.09
CA PRO A 164 -0.92 -13.51 -3.76
C PRO A 164 -0.83 -14.44 -4.97
N LYS A 165 0.37 -14.99 -5.21
CA LYS A 165 0.66 -15.89 -6.34
C LYS A 165 1.02 -17.28 -5.81
N THR A 166 0.58 -18.31 -6.51
CA THR A 166 0.97 -19.70 -6.25
C THR A 166 2.23 -20.12 -7.02
N SER A 167 2.62 -19.37 -8.06
CA SER A 167 3.84 -19.59 -8.81
C SER A 167 4.32 -18.30 -9.50
N ALA A 168 5.61 -18.23 -9.85
CA ALA A 168 6.18 -17.09 -10.57
C ALA A 168 5.53 -16.86 -11.95
N ASN A 169 5.05 -17.93 -12.58
CA ASN A 169 4.47 -17.91 -13.93
C ASN A 169 2.91 -17.95 -13.92
N GLN A 170 2.29 -17.64 -12.78
CA GLN A 170 0.84 -17.62 -12.69
C GLN A 170 0.25 -16.64 -13.70
N LYS A 171 -0.73 -17.13 -14.48
CA LYS A 171 -1.43 -16.37 -15.51
C LYS A 171 -2.58 -15.56 -14.92
N GLY A 172 -2.86 -14.43 -15.54
CA GLY A 172 -3.98 -13.55 -15.21
C GLY A 172 -3.56 -12.11 -14.97
N LEU A 173 -4.49 -11.21 -15.17
CA LEU A 173 -4.28 -9.75 -15.16
C LEU A 173 -3.71 -9.22 -13.83
N LEU A 174 -4.08 -9.84 -12.70
CA LEU A 174 -3.55 -9.47 -11.37
C LEU A 174 -2.13 -9.96 -11.12
N TYR A 175 -1.60 -10.87 -11.94
CA TYR A 175 -0.41 -11.65 -11.62
C TYR A 175 0.78 -11.41 -12.56
N GLU A 176 0.53 -11.34 -13.88
CA GLU A 176 1.60 -11.41 -14.88
C GLU A 176 2.52 -10.18 -14.85
N GLY A 177 1.97 -9.00 -14.59
CA GLY A 177 2.74 -7.76 -14.47
C GLY A 177 3.51 -7.60 -13.15
N LYS A 178 3.39 -8.55 -12.20
CA LYS A 178 4.04 -8.47 -10.88
C LYS A 178 5.17 -9.48 -10.76
N ASP A 179 6.41 -9.00 -10.60
CA ASP A 179 7.58 -9.82 -10.31
C ASP A 179 7.96 -9.72 -8.84
N TYR A 180 7.69 -10.75 -8.06
CA TYR A 180 7.98 -10.76 -6.63
C TYR A 180 9.45 -10.57 -6.30
N LYS A 181 10.34 -11.11 -7.14
CA LYS A 181 11.79 -10.98 -6.93
C LYS A 181 12.25 -9.54 -7.16
N LEU A 182 11.80 -8.93 -8.25
CA LEU A 182 12.15 -7.54 -8.58
C LEU A 182 11.52 -6.58 -7.56
N LEU A 183 10.24 -6.73 -7.27
CA LEU A 183 9.53 -5.85 -6.33
C LEU A 183 10.02 -5.99 -4.90
N GLY A 184 10.32 -7.22 -4.44
CA GLY A 184 10.92 -7.44 -3.13
C GLY A 184 12.34 -6.88 -2.99
N ALA A 185 13.08 -6.71 -4.09
CA ALA A 185 14.37 -6.03 -4.10
C ALA A 185 14.23 -4.49 -4.17
N ALA A 186 13.16 -4.01 -4.80
CA ALA A 186 12.90 -2.59 -5.03
C ALA A 186 12.29 -1.87 -3.83
N ALA A 187 11.45 -2.54 -3.04
CA ALA A 187 10.74 -1.97 -1.88
C ALA A 187 11.44 -2.29 -0.55
N ASP A 188 11.04 -1.61 0.53
CA ASP A 188 11.46 -1.93 1.91
C ASP A 188 10.62 -3.07 2.49
N SER A 189 9.35 -3.15 2.09
CA SER A 189 8.43 -4.20 2.50
C SER A 189 7.41 -4.52 1.43
N VAL A 190 6.78 -5.68 1.56
CA VAL A 190 5.74 -6.16 0.64
C VAL A 190 4.53 -6.59 1.45
N LEU A 191 3.36 -6.11 1.09
CA LEU A 191 2.09 -6.61 1.59
C LEU A 191 1.53 -7.65 0.61
N LEU A 192 1.30 -8.87 1.05
CA LEU A 192 0.55 -9.86 0.28
C LEU A 192 -0.94 -9.76 0.66
N MET A 193 -1.78 -9.42 -0.30
CA MET A 193 -3.24 -9.29 -0.13
C MET A 193 -3.90 -10.66 -0.01
N THR A 194 -3.63 -11.36 1.09
CA THR A 194 -4.13 -12.73 1.37
C THR A 194 -5.48 -12.74 2.10
N TYR A 195 -6.34 -11.81 1.77
CA TYR A 195 -7.71 -11.65 2.28
C TYR A 195 -8.73 -11.82 1.15
N GLU A 196 -10.00 -11.47 1.36
CA GLU A 196 -11.10 -11.68 0.41
C GLU A 196 -11.34 -13.17 0.09
N TRP A 197 -11.38 -13.98 1.12
CA TRP A 197 -11.63 -15.43 1.01
C TRP A 197 -13.01 -15.77 0.48
N GLY A 198 -13.94 -14.84 0.57
CA GLY A 198 -15.26 -14.91 -0.01
C GLY A 198 -15.46 -13.90 -1.12
N TYR A 199 -16.40 -14.15 -1.99
CA TYR A 199 -16.84 -13.21 -3.02
C TYR A 199 -18.22 -12.70 -2.67
N THR A 200 -18.47 -11.39 -2.86
CA THR A 200 -19.73 -10.75 -2.47
C THR A 200 -21.00 -11.45 -3.01
N TYR A 201 -20.90 -12.07 -4.18
CA TYR A 201 -22.00 -12.81 -4.82
C TYR A 201 -21.81 -14.33 -4.80
N GLY A 202 -20.80 -14.82 -4.04
CA GLY A 202 -20.54 -16.25 -3.84
C GLY A 202 -21.07 -16.75 -2.51
N PRO A 203 -21.04 -18.07 -2.26
CA PRO A 203 -21.35 -18.61 -0.95
C PRO A 203 -20.34 -18.11 0.10
N PRO A 204 -20.76 -17.97 1.37
CA PRO A 204 -19.83 -17.64 2.44
C PRO A 204 -18.80 -18.78 2.58
N MET A 205 -17.55 -18.42 2.79
CA MET A 205 -16.44 -19.34 2.99
C MET A 205 -16.30 -19.70 4.48
#